data_4fa5a6e1e7dee87e4cfe8e93ff7c16dc
#
_entry.id   4fa5a6e1e7dee87e4cfe8e93ff7c16dc
#
_cell.length_a   1.000
_cell.length_b   1.000
_cell.length_c   1.000
_cell.angle_alpha   90.00
_cell.angle_beta   90.00
_cell.angle_gamma   90.00
#
_symmetry.space_group_name_H-M   'P 1'
#
loop_
_entity.id
_entity.type
_entity.pdbx_description
1 polymer ?
#
loop_
_entity_poly.entity_id
_entity_poly.type
_entity_poly.pdbx_seq_one_letter_code
_entity_poly.pdbx_strand_id
1 'polypeptide(L)'
;MTTNQNEHIYDMLIIGGGPAGYTAALYASRAGLDTCVLERMAPGGQMALTGDIDNYPGFDEGIDGFTLGMKMQAGAHRFGAVTDYAEVLSLDLTSPWKRVETTLGT
;
A
#
# COMPACT_ATOMS: atom_id res chain seq x y z
N MET A 1 24.63 -7.58 -2.57
CA MET A 1 23.25 -7.50 -2.33
C MET A 1 22.71 -8.85 -1.92
N THR A 2 21.76 -8.76 -1.17
CA THR A 2 21.10 -9.93 -0.71
C THR A 2 20.21 -10.50 -1.76
N THR A 3 20.42 -11.70 -2.08
CA THR A 3 19.42 -12.40 -2.79
C THR A 3 18.53 -13.02 -1.78
N ASN A 4 17.32 -12.78 -1.89
CA ASN A 4 16.39 -13.37 -0.98
C ASN A 4 15.08 -13.58 -1.71
N GLN A 5 14.22 -14.36 -1.12
CA GLN A 5 12.96 -14.69 -1.75
C GLN A 5 12.00 -13.50 -1.82
N ASN A 6 12.38 -12.38 -1.21
CA ASN A 6 11.55 -11.18 -1.25
C ASN A 6 11.99 -10.22 -2.35
N GLU A 7 13.06 -10.56 -3.05
CA GLU A 7 13.50 -9.73 -4.16
C GLU A 7 12.54 -9.93 -5.32
N HIS A 8 11.75 -8.90 -5.62
CA HIS A 8 10.74 -8.93 -6.64
C HIS A 8 10.77 -7.61 -7.37
N ILE A 9 10.57 -7.63 -8.66
CA ILE A 9 10.51 -6.43 -9.47
C ILE A 9 9.06 -6.13 -9.80
N TYR A 10 8.54 -5.07 -9.17
CA TYR A 10 7.17 -4.63 -9.41
C TYR A 10 7.14 -3.53 -10.45
N ASP A 11 6.02 -3.40 -11.16
CA ASP A 11 5.81 -2.26 -12.04
C ASP A 11 5.60 -0.99 -11.20
N MET A 12 4.91 -1.11 -10.08
CA MET A 12 4.66 0.01 -9.19
C MET A 12 4.79 -0.44 -7.74
N LEU A 13 5.54 0.33 -6.97
CA LEU A 13 5.73 0.10 -5.55
C LEU A 13 5.25 1.34 -4.82
N ILE A 14 4.29 1.16 -3.92
CA ILE A 14 3.65 2.27 -3.23
C ILE A 14 4.05 2.21 -1.77
N ILE A 15 4.57 3.29 -1.25
CA ILE A 15 4.99 3.37 0.15
C ILE A 15 3.90 4.07 0.94
N GLY A 16 3.27 3.32 1.81
CA GLY A 16 2.20 3.81 2.65
C GLY A 16 0.84 3.30 2.23
N GLY A 17 0.13 2.68 3.15
CA GLY A 17 -1.18 2.08 2.94
C GLY A 17 -2.34 2.94 3.40
N GLY A 18 -2.21 4.26 3.33
CA GLY A 18 -3.31 5.17 3.59
C GLY A 18 -4.25 5.26 2.39
N PRO A 19 -5.22 6.19 2.45
CA PRO A 19 -6.21 6.32 1.36
C PRO A 19 -5.57 6.59 0.01
N ALA A 20 -4.57 7.46 -0.04
CA ALA A 20 -3.90 7.77 -1.31
C ALA A 20 -3.16 6.56 -1.86
N GLY A 21 -2.49 5.80 -0.98
CA GLY A 21 -1.74 4.62 -1.40
C GLY A 21 -2.63 3.54 -1.97
N TYR A 22 -3.70 3.18 -1.29
CA TYR A 22 -4.59 2.15 -1.79
C TYR A 22 -5.43 2.62 -2.98
N THR A 23 -5.71 3.91 -3.08
CA THR A 23 -6.35 4.44 -4.28
C THR A 23 -5.41 4.30 -5.48
N ALA A 24 -4.14 4.65 -5.33
CA ALA A 24 -3.17 4.46 -6.40
C ALA A 24 -3.02 2.99 -6.76
N ALA A 25 -3.00 2.11 -5.75
CA ALA A 25 -2.88 0.67 -5.97
C ALA A 25 -4.08 0.11 -6.74
N LEU A 26 -5.27 0.59 -6.42
CA LEU A 26 -6.48 0.16 -7.11
C LEU A 26 -6.39 0.48 -8.60
N TYR A 27 -6.04 1.71 -8.93
CA TYR A 27 -5.98 2.12 -10.33
C TYR A 27 -4.81 1.47 -11.07
N ALA A 28 -3.67 1.33 -10.42
CA ALA A 28 -2.50 0.68 -11.04
C ALA A 28 -2.80 -0.79 -11.35
N SER A 29 -3.39 -1.52 -10.40
CA SER A 29 -3.68 -2.93 -10.62
C SER A 29 -4.80 -3.14 -11.62
N ARG A 30 -5.79 -2.24 -11.67
CA ARG A 30 -6.80 -2.29 -12.73
C ARG A 30 -6.22 -2.04 -14.11
N ALA A 31 -5.11 -1.31 -14.18
CA ALA A 31 -4.40 -1.08 -15.44
C ALA A 31 -3.50 -2.26 -15.82
N GLY A 32 -3.47 -3.30 -15.01
CA GLY A 32 -2.67 -4.49 -15.30
C GLY A 32 -1.23 -4.42 -14.80
N LEU A 33 -0.90 -3.43 -13.97
CA LEU A 33 0.44 -3.31 -13.43
C LEU A 33 0.62 -4.20 -12.21
N ASP A 34 1.81 -4.80 -12.11
CA ASP A 34 2.19 -5.59 -10.95
C ASP A 34 2.50 -4.62 -9.81
N THR A 35 1.64 -4.58 -8.81
CA THR A 35 1.60 -3.49 -7.84
C THR A 35 1.72 -4.03 -6.41
N CYS A 36 2.59 -3.42 -5.62
CA CYS A 36 2.74 -3.73 -4.21
C CYS A 36 2.66 -2.47 -3.37
N VAL A 37 1.92 -2.56 -2.27
CA VAL A 37 1.88 -1.51 -1.25
C VAL A 37 2.73 -1.97 -0.08
N LEU A 38 3.64 -1.11 0.36
CA LEU A 38 4.44 -1.35 1.56
C LEU A 38 3.82 -0.56 2.69
N GLU A 39 3.35 -1.25 3.71
CA GLU A 39 2.68 -0.63 4.85
C GLU A 39 3.35 -1.08 6.14
N ARG A 40 3.68 -0.12 6.99
CA ARG A 40 4.38 -0.42 8.24
C ARG A 40 3.43 -0.85 9.34
N MET A 41 2.22 -0.35 9.35
CA MET A 41 1.28 -0.56 10.44
C MET A 41 0.09 -1.41 10.02
N ALA A 42 -0.98 -0.77 9.60
CA ALA A 42 -2.23 -1.42 9.27
C ALA A 42 -2.83 -0.76 8.03
N PRO A 43 -3.75 -1.43 7.33
CA PRO A 43 -4.45 -0.79 6.21
C PRO A 43 -5.09 0.51 6.67
N GLY A 44 -4.92 1.57 5.87
CA GLY A 44 -5.39 2.90 6.22
C GLY A 44 -4.33 3.78 6.84
N GLY A 45 -3.17 3.25 7.28
CA GLY A 45 -2.09 4.03 7.86
C GLY A 45 -2.57 4.85 9.06
N GLN A 46 -2.31 6.14 9.04
CA GLN A 46 -2.74 7.04 10.11
C GLN A 46 -4.26 7.05 10.27
N MET A 47 -4.99 6.88 9.19
CA MET A 47 -6.45 6.85 9.22
C MET A 47 -6.96 5.69 10.07
N ALA A 48 -6.25 4.58 10.13
CA ALA A 48 -6.66 3.42 10.93
C ALA A 48 -6.71 3.73 12.43
N LEU A 49 -6.02 4.78 12.87
CA LEU A 49 -6.01 5.21 14.26
C LEU A 49 -7.13 6.20 14.57
N THR A 50 -7.85 6.63 13.56
CA THR A 50 -8.93 7.59 13.71
C THR A 50 -10.22 6.85 14.00
N GLY A 51 -11.05 7.38 14.89
CA GLY A 51 -12.37 6.84 15.12
C GLY A 51 -13.27 7.06 13.92
N ASP A 52 -14.45 7.60 14.16
CA ASP A 52 -15.41 7.82 13.07
C ASP A 52 -14.90 8.84 12.07
N ILE A 53 -15.08 8.51 10.79
CA ILE A 53 -14.75 9.39 9.67
C ILE A 53 -16.05 9.74 8.99
N ASP A 54 -16.38 11.05 8.99
CA ASP A 54 -17.65 11.51 8.49
C ASP A 54 -17.55 12.17 7.12
N ASN A 55 -16.32 12.48 6.69
CA ASN A 55 -16.11 13.27 5.48
C ASN A 55 -15.58 12.46 4.30
N TYR A 56 -15.66 11.13 4.36
CA TYR A 56 -15.26 10.33 3.21
C TYR A 56 -16.47 10.00 2.36
N PRO A 57 -16.50 10.38 1.09
CA PRO A 57 -17.68 10.15 0.24
C PRO A 57 -18.04 8.67 0.15
N GLY A 58 -19.31 8.38 0.11
CA GLY A 58 -19.81 7.03 0.00
C GLY A 58 -20.23 6.40 1.32
N PHE A 59 -20.00 7.10 2.43
CA PHE A 59 -20.35 6.63 3.77
C PHE A 59 -21.14 7.71 4.47
N ASP A 60 -22.43 7.80 4.14
CA ASP A 60 -23.30 8.88 4.60
C ASP A 60 -23.54 8.87 6.10
N GLU A 61 -23.37 7.72 6.77
CA GLU A 61 -23.47 7.63 8.23
C GLU A 61 -22.10 7.58 8.90
N GLY A 62 -21.03 7.79 8.12
CA GLY A 62 -19.68 7.71 8.64
C GLY A 62 -19.15 6.29 8.63
N ILE A 63 -17.86 6.15 8.91
CA ILE A 63 -17.19 4.86 9.00
C ILE A 63 -15.95 5.05 9.85
N ASP A 64 -15.61 4.04 10.68
CA ASP A 64 -14.37 4.16 11.44
C ASP A 64 -13.16 3.94 10.53
N GLY A 65 -12.03 4.55 10.93
CA GLY A 65 -10.84 4.58 10.08
C GLY A 65 -10.25 3.20 9.82
N PHE A 66 -10.30 2.30 10.81
CA PHE A 66 -9.78 0.94 10.62
C PHE A 66 -10.59 0.19 9.57
N THR A 67 -11.91 0.25 9.68
CA THR A 67 -12.80 -0.43 8.74
C THR A 67 -12.65 0.13 7.34
N LEU A 68 -12.55 1.45 7.21
CA LEU A 68 -12.36 2.08 5.91
C LEU A 68 -11.02 1.63 5.30
N GLY A 69 -9.95 1.59 6.10
CA GLY A 69 -8.65 1.11 5.63
C GLY A 69 -8.72 -0.32 5.12
N MET A 70 -9.43 -1.20 5.84
CA MET A 70 -9.59 -2.59 5.42
C MET A 70 -10.37 -2.70 4.10
N LYS A 71 -11.40 -1.87 3.93
CA LYS A 71 -12.17 -1.86 2.69
C LYS A 71 -11.35 -1.37 1.51
N MET A 72 -10.52 -0.36 1.71
CA MET A 72 -9.67 0.17 0.65
C MET A 72 -8.62 -0.85 0.24
N GLN A 73 -8.02 -1.55 1.21
CA GLN A 73 -7.07 -2.62 0.91
C GLN A 73 -7.76 -3.75 0.13
N ALA A 74 -8.93 -4.19 0.58
CA ALA A 74 -9.65 -5.26 -0.08
C ALA A 74 -10.00 -4.88 -1.52
N GLY A 75 -10.38 -3.62 -1.75
CA GLY A 75 -10.69 -3.14 -3.08
C GLY A 75 -9.49 -3.20 -4.02
N ALA A 76 -8.31 -2.80 -3.53
CA ALA A 76 -7.10 -2.86 -4.33
C ALA A 76 -6.65 -4.32 -4.56
N HIS A 77 -6.73 -5.16 -3.53
CA HIS A 77 -6.34 -6.57 -3.64
C HIS A 77 -7.24 -7.34 -4.61
N ARG A 78 -8.48 -6.93 -4.73
CA ARG A 78 -9.42 -7.57 -5.66
C ARG A 78 -8.93 -7.54 -7.09
N PHE A 79 -8.13 -6.52 -7.46
CA PHE A 79 -7.61 -6.37 -8.81
C PHE A 79 -6.15 -6.79 -8.94
N GLY A 80 -5.60 -7.40 -7.90
CA GLY A 80 -4.28 -8.01 -7.98
C GLY A 80 -3.17 -7.28 -7.22
N ALA A 81 -3.43 -6.12 -6.63
CA ALA A 81 -2.45 -5.47 -5.79
C ALA A 81 -2.17 -6.34 -4.56
N VAL A 82 -0.94 -6.30 -4.06
CA VAL A 82 -0.57 -7.01 -2.83
C VAL A 82 -0.05 -6.00 -1.82
N THR A 83 -0.09 -6.38 -0.56
CA THR A 83 0.45 -5.57 0.53
C THR A 83 1.52 -6.38 1.25
N ASP A 84 2.70 -5.78 1.38
CA ASP A 84 3.75 -6.32 2.25
C ASP A 84 3.83 -5.43 3.48
N TYR A 85 3.72 -6.03 4.65
CA TYR A 85 3.83 -5.29 5.90
C TYR A 85 5.31 -5.21 6.27
N ALA A 86 5.91 -4.08 5.94
CA ALA A 86 7.33 -3.88 6.10
C ALA A 86 7.64 -2.40 6.28
N GLU A 87 8.72 -2.13 7.01
CA GLU A 87 9.22 -0.77 7.13
C GLU A 87 10.26 -0.53 6.05
N VAL A 88 10.15 0.60 5.35
CA VAL A 88 11.11 1.01 4.35
C VAL A 88 12.32 1.59 5.07
N LEU A 89 13.50 1.04 4.79
CA LEU A 89 14.74 1.45 5.43
C LEU A 89 15.52 2.45 4.59
N SER A 90 15.53 2.27 3.27
CA SER A 90 16.22 3.19 2.38
C SER A 90 15.71 3.07 0.97
N LEU A 91 15.99 4.08 0.17
CA LEU A 91 15.60 4.14 -1.24
C LEU A 91 16.82 4.46 -2.09
N ASP A 92 16.92 3.82 -3.24
CA ASP A 92 17.86 4.21 -4.28
C ASP A 92 17.06 4.46 -5.55
N LEU A 93 16.92 5.72 -5.90
CA LEU A 93 16.13 6.14 -7.06
C LEU A 93 17.02 6.61 -8.21
N THR A 94 18.32 6.42 -8.11
CA THR A 94 19.28 6.97 -9.08
C THR A 94 19.55 6.05 -10.25
N SER A 95 19.29 4.75 -10.09
CA SER A 95 19.53 3.78 -11.15
C SER A 95 18.26 3.54 -11.95
N PRO A 96 18.34 2.93 -13.13
CA PRO A 96 17.14 2.55 -13.89
C PRO A 96 16.20 1.65 -13.10
N TRP A 97 16.77 0.72 -12.34
CA TRP A 97 15.98 -0.10 -11.42
C TRP A 97 15.96 0.59 -10.07
N LYS A 98 14.81 1.13 -9.70
CA LYS A 98 14.67 1.75 -8.37
C LYS A 98 14.68 0.65 -7.32
N ARG A 99 15.36 0.90 -6.21
CA ARG A 99 15.49 -0.09 -5.15
C ARG A 99 14.90 0.42 -3.87
N VAL A 100 14.18 -0.47 -3.19
CA VAL A 100 13.61 -0.18 -1.88
C VAL A 100 14.09 -1.26 -0.93
N GLU A 101 14.83 -0.86 0.09
CA GLU A 101 15.24 -1.79 1.15
C GLU A 101 14.24 -1.73 2.28
N THR A 102 13.77 -2.89 2.69
CA THR A 102 12.74 -3.00 3.72
C THR A 102 13.17 -4.00 4.78
N THR A 103 12.38 -4.10 5.83
CA THR A 103 12.60 -5.10 6.87
C THR A 103 12.41 -6.53 6.36
N LEU A 104 11.84 -6.71 5.17
CA LEU A 104 11.68 -8.03 4.55
C LEU A 104 12.74 -8.30 3.49
N GLY A 105 13.59 -7.32 3.18
CA GLY A 105 14.60 -7.44 2.15
C GLY A 105 14.46 -6.34 1.10
N THR A 106 15.17 -6.50 0.02
CA THR A 106 15.21 -5.50 -1.06
C THR A 106 14.17 -5.80 -2.12
#